data_1a542536b5ff704b69283a20742a9d9c
#
_entry.id   1a542536b5ff704b69283a20742a9d9c
#
_cell.length_a   1.000
_cell.length_b   1.000
_cell.length_c   1.000
_cell.angle_alpha   90.00
_cell.angle_beta   90.00
_cell.angle_gamma   90.00
#
_symmetry.space_group_name_H-M   'P 1'
#
loop_
_entity.id
_entity.type
_entity.pdbx_description
1 polymer ?
#
loop_
_entity_poly.entity_id
_entity_poly.type
_entity_poly.pdbx_seq_one_letter_code
_entity_poly.pdbx_strand_id
1 'polypeptide(L)'
;MKTEPIHRTSMWKFKLSAATMTLIPAAVGINYVAKALAEGLKLPVWLGSLGTFLTSMLAGPVAGAISGFINNVIYGLTLSPISTVYAITSIGIGIAVGVLHANGWFSSARRVFVSAIIIAIVSAVISTPLNVIFWGDQTGIAWGDSLFAVMVANHAPVWLASFTDEFVLDILDKVCVAYLSFFIYRQLPKRMVHFFSDDK
;
A
#
# COMPACT_ATOMS: atom_id res chain seq x y z
N MET A 1 -5.52 17.34 -23.48
CA MET A 1 -6.79 16.96 -22.84
C MET A 1 -6.84 17.66 -21.50
N LYS A 2 -7.66 18.72 -21.34
CA LYS A 2 -7.80 19.47 -20.08
C LYS A 2 -8.51 18.53 -19.09
N THR A 3 -7.81 18.14 -18.05
CA THR A 3 -8.41 17.46 -16.89
C THR A 3 -9.18 18.54 -16.13
N GLU A 4 -10.50 18.45 -16.13
CA GLU A 4 -11.30 19.26 -15.21
C GLU A 4 -10.88 18.99 -13.77
N PRO A 5 -10.79 20.02 -12.90
CA PRO A 5 -10.43 19.82 -11.50
C PRO A 5 -11.54 19.01 -10.84
N ILE A 6 -11.23 17.76 -10.47
CA ILE A 6 -12.12 16.91 -9.67
C ILE A 6 -12.42 17.67 -8.38
N HIS A 7 -13.68 17.97 -8.12
CA HIS A 7 -14.13 18.63 -6.90
C HIS A 7 -13.58 17.86 -5.70
N ARG A 8 -12.74 18.49 -4.85
CA ARG A 8 -12.03 17.88 -3.70
C ARG A 8 -12.95 17.12 -2.73
N THR A 9 -14.23 17.47 -2.68
CA THR A 9 -15.25 16.78 -1.85
C THR A 9 -15.72 15.44 -2.44
N SER A 10 -15.51 15.18 -3.72
CA SER A 10 -15.96 13.97 -4.41
C SER A 10 -15.07 12.75 -4.12
N MET A 11 -13.76 12.93 -3.89
CA MET A 11 -12.85 11.80 -3.73
C MET A 11 -13.07 10.97 -2.44
N TRP A 12 -13.72 11.55 -1.43
CA TRP A 12 -14.03 10.88 -0.16
C TRP A 12 -15.40 10.22 -0.13
N LYS A 13 -16.22 10.44 -1.18
CA LYS A 13 -17.52 9.78 -1.26
C LYS A 13 -17.31 8.32 -1.58
N PHE A 14 -17.73 7.45 -0.68
CA PHE A 14 -17.72 6.02 -0.85
C PHE A 14 -19.17 5.54 -1.08
N LYS A 15 -19.39 4.91 -2.23
CA LYS A 15 -20.66 4.27 -2.52
C LYS A 15 -20.45 2.76 -2.57
N LEU A 16 -21.25 2.03 -1.85
CA LEU A 16 -21.35 0.57 -1.96
C LEU A 16 -22.14 0.21 -3.21
N SER A 17 -21.50 0.38 -4.37
CA SER A 17 -22.05 -0.07 -5.63
C SER A 17 -21.70 -1.53 -5.90
N ALA A 18 -22.40 -2.17 -6.83
CA ALA A 18 -22.06 -3.51 -7.28
C ALA A 18 -20.60 -3.60 -7.78
N ALA A 19 -20.11 -2.53 -8.42
CA ALA A 19 -18.72 -2.42 -8.86
C ALA A 19 -17.74 -2.45 -7.70
N THR A 20 -17.94 -1.62 -6.68
CA THR A 20 -17.06 -1.58 -5.50
C THR A 20 -17.12 -2.87 -4.68
N MET A 21 -18.31 -3.49 -4.58
CA MET A 21 -18.51 -4.78 -3.90
C MET A 21 -17.77 -5.94 -4.56
N THR A 22 -17.54 -5.90 -5.87
CA THR A 22 -16.74 -6.90 -6.58
C THR A 22 -15.25 -6.56 -6.60
N LEU A 23 -14.91 -5.27 -6.66
CA LEU A 23 -13.53 -4.81 -6.72
C LEU A 23 -12.77 -5.09 -5.42
N ILE A 24 -13.39 -4.85 -4.25
CA ILE A 24 -12.71 -5.05 -2.95
C ILE A 24 -12.29 -6.51 -2.74
N PRO A 25 -13.14 -7.53 -2.88
CA PRO A 25 -12.70 -8.93 -2.77
C PRO A 25 -11.64 -9.32 -3.78
N ALA A 26 -11.75 -8.87 -5.03
CA ALA A 26 -10.73 -9.12 -6.05
C ALA A 26 -9.37 -8.51 -5.65
N ALA A 27 -9.36 -7.29 -5.15
CA ALA A 27 -8.15 -6.62 -4.66
C ALA A 27 -7.55 -7.34 -3.44
N VAL A 28 -8.38 -7.80 -2.51
CA VAL A 28 -7.94 -8.61 -1.37
C VAL A 28 -7.30 -9.91 -1.85
N GLY A 29 -7.90 -10.60 -2.82
CA GLY A 29 -7.32 -11.80 -3.43
C GLY A 29 -5.96 -11.53 -4.08
N ILE A 30 -5.83 -10.45 -4.84
CA ILE A 30 -4.55 -10.03 -5.45
C ILE A 30 -3.49 -9.76 -4.37
N ASN A 31 -3.82 -8.99 -3.35
CA ASN A 31 -2.92 -8.70 -2.24
C ASN A 31 -2.47 -9.98 -1.52
N TYR A 32 -3.43 -10.85 -1.21
CA TYR A 32 -3.19 -12.09 -0.49
C TYR A 32 -2.21 -13.00 -1.24
N VAL A 33 -2.48 -13.23 -2.52
CA VAL A 33 -1.63 -14.08 -3.38
C VAL A 33 -0.25 -13.46 -3.57
N ALA A 34 -0.19 -12.17 -3.87
CA ALA A 34 1.09 -11.47 -4.08
C ALA A 34 1.96 -11.50 -2.82
N LYS A 35 1.36 -11.28 -1.64
CA LYS A 35 2.06 -11.35 -0.35
C LYS A 35 2.53 -12.77 -0.04
N ALA A 36 1.68 -13.78 -0.20
CA ALA A 36 2.04 -15.16 0.04
C ALA A 36 3.18 -15.63 -0.87
N LEU A 37 3.19 -15.20 -2.14
CA LEU A 37 4.28 -15.47 -3.08
C LEU A 37 5.57 -14.77 -2.65
N ALA A 38 5.51 -13.51 -2.25
CA ALA A 38 6.69 -12.76 -1.80
C ALA A 38 7.33 -13.40 -0.56
N GLU A 39 6.52 -13.78 0.43
CA GLU A 39 6.99 -14.48 1.63
C GLU A 39 7.53 -15.89 1.29
N GLY A 40 6.82 -16.67 0.47
CA GLY A 40 7.25 -18.01 0.06
C GLY A 40 8.57 -18.01 -0.71
N LEU A 41 8.81 -16.99 -1.53
CA LEU A 41 10.04 -16.79 -2.30
C LEU A 41 11.12 -16.01 -1.54
N LYS A 42 10.84 -15.57 -0.29
CA LYS A 42 11.73 -14.76 0.55
C LYS A 42 12.24 -13.51 -0.16
N LEU A 43 11.33 -12.84 -0.89
CA LEU A 43 11.65 -11.59 -1.58
C LEU A 43 11.88 -10.46 -0.57
N PRO A 44 12.74 -9.47 -0.89
CA PRO A 44 12.96 -8.28 -0.06
C PRO A 44 11.83 -7.24 -0.24
N VAL A 45 10.61 -7.68 -0.48
CA VAL A 45 9.40 -6.87 -0.69
C VAL A 45 8.18 -7.64 -0.22
N TRP A 46 7.13 -6.93 0.20
CA TRP A 46 5.90 -7.59 0.66
C TRP A 46 4.87 -7.84 -0.44
N LEU A 47 4.81 -6.98 -1.45
CA LEU A 47 3.83 -6.97 -2.55
C LEU A 47 2.34 -7.01 -2.13
N GLY A 48 2.07 -6.99 -0.84
CA GLY A 48 0.73 -7.15 -0.25
C GLY A 48 -0.18 -5.93 -0.40
N SER A 49 0.21 -4.91 -1.16
CA SER A 49 -0.57 -3.69 -1.36
C SER A 49 -0.97 -3.42 -2.81
N LEU A 50 -0.68 -4.34 -3.75
CA LEU A 50 -0.96 -4.16 -5.18
C LEU A 50 -2.46 -3.94 -5.46
N GLY A 51 -3.33 -4.78 -4.91
CA GLY A 51 -4.78 -4.64 -5.02
C GLY A 51 -5.29 -3.39 -4.31
N THR A 52 -4.68 -3.00 -3.17
CA THR A 52 -4.99 -1.76 -2.46
C THR A 52 -4.70 -0.55 -3.34
N PHE A 53 -3.56 -0.50 -4.03
CA PHE A 53 -3.23 0.55 -4.99
C PHE A 53 -4.27 0.63 -6.11
N LEU A 54 -4.57 -0.50 -6.75
CA LEU A 54 -5.54 -0.55 -7.85
C LEU A 54 -6.93 -0.09 -7.39
N THR A 55 -7.40 -0.56 -6.23
CA THR A 55 -8.69 -0.15 -5.68
C THR A 55 -8.71 1.35 -5.36
N SER A 56 -7.64 1.88 -4.77
CA SER A 56 -7.51 3.31 -4.48
C SER A 56 -7.55 4.16 -5.75
N MET A 57 -6.93 3.70 -6.83
CA MET A 57 -6.91 4.40 -8.11
C MET A 57 -8.27 4.35 -8.81
N LEU A 58 -8.98 3.22 -8.75
CA LEU A 58 -10.26 2.99 -9.42
C LEU A 58 -11.44 3.56 -8.63
N ALA A 59 -11.54 3.24 -7.34
CA ALA A 59 -12.71 3.53 -6.51
C ALA A 59 -12.45 4.55 -5.38
N GLY A 60 -11.24 5.13 -5.34
CA GLY A 60 -10.88 6.20 -4.40
C GLY A 60 -10.29 5.72 -3.07
N PRO A 61 -9.86 6.70 -2.21
CA PRO A 61 -9.07 6.42 -1.02
C PRO A 61 -9.78 5.54 0.01
N VAL A 62 -11.09 5.70 0.17
CA VAL A 62 -11.88 4.92 1.15
C VAL A 62 -11.96 3.45 0.75
N ALA A 63 -12.24 3.17 -0.53
CA ALA A 63 -12.29 1.80 -1.04
C ALA A 63 -10.93 1.10 -0.92
N GLY A 64 -9.84 1.82 -1.21
CA GLY A 64 -8.48 1.33 -1.02
C GLY A 64 -8.17 1.03 0.46
N ALA A 65 -8.53 1.93 1.36
CA ALA A 65 -8.36 1.72 2.80
C ALA A 65 -9.10 0.47 3.28
N ILE A 66 -10.34 0.28 2.85
CA ILE A 66 -11.15 -0.90 3.19
C ILE A 66 -10.50 -2.18 2.65
N SER A 67 -10.07 -2.19 1.38
CA SER A 67 -9.43 -3.38 0.79
C SER A 67 -8.13 -3.75 1.50
N GLY A 68 -7.30 -2.77 1.84
CA GLY A 68 -6.07 -2.97 2.59
C GLY A 68 -6.31 -3.49 4.01
N PHE A 69 -7.29 -2.92 4.71
CA PHE A 69 -7.70 -3.37 6.03
C PHE A 69 -8.16 -4.84 6.00
N ILE A 70 -9.12 -5.16 5.14
CA ILE A 70 -9.67 -6.52 5.03
C ILE A 70 -8.57 -7.53 4.68
N ASN A 71 -7.68 -7.18 3.74
CA ASN A 71 -6.57 -8.05 3.37
C ASN A 71 -5.70 -8.41 4.57
N ASN A 72 -5.26 -7.43 5.36
CA ASN A 72 -4.38 -7.70 6.49
C ASN A 72 -5.08 -8.46 7.61
N VAL A 73 -6.37 -8.24 7.83
CA VAL A 73 -7.16 -9.02 8.79
C VAL A 73 -7.27 -10.49 8.33
N ILE A 74 -7.64 -10.73 7.07
CA ILE A 74 -7.76 -12.09 6.54
C ILE A 74 -6.40 -12.80 6.54
N TYR A 75 -5.34 -12.12 6.09
CA TYR A 75 -3.99 -12.68 6.08
C TYR A 75 -3.50 -12.99 7.51
N GLY A 76 -3.82 -12.11 8.45
CA GLY A 76 -3.51 -12.28 9.86
C GLY A 76 -4.20 -13.48 10.50
N LEU A 77 -5.45 -13.73 10.12
CA LEU A 77 -6.23 -14.86 10.61
C LEU A 77 -5.84 -16.20 9.97
N THR A 78 -5.19 -16.19 8.81
CA THR A 78 -4.93 -17.41 8.04
C THR A 78 -3.47 -17.84 8.00
N LEU A 79 -2.53 -16.91 7.78
CA LEU A 79 -1.13 -17.23 7.55
C LEU A 79 -0.18 -16.60 8.58
N SER A 80 -0.37 -15.32 8.92
CA SER A 80 0.59 -14.57 9.74
C SER A 80 -0.11 -13.59 10.67
N PRO A 81 -0.33 -13.93 11.96
CA PRO A 81 -1.03 -13.08 12.93
C PRO A 81 -0.51 -11.65 13.03
N ILE A 82 0.77 -11.45 12.77
CA ILE A 82 1.46 -10.16 12.69
C ILE A 82 0.75 -9.21 11.74
N SER A 83 0.27 -9.70 10.60
CA SER A 83 -0.37 -8.89 9.56
C SER A 83 -1.61 -8.14 10.05
N THR A 84 -2.32 -8.67 11.06
CA THR A 84 -3.50 -7.99 11.61
C THR A 84 -3.14 -6.62 12.20
N VAL A 85 -1.99 -6.51 12.86
CA VAL A 85 -1.51 -5.25 13.46
C VAL A 85 -1.25 -4.21 12.37
N TYR A 86 -0.71 -4.63 11.23
CA TYR A 86 -0.43 -3.74 10.08
C TYR A 86 -1.66 -3.39 9.24
N ALA A 87 -2.87 -3.77 9.65
CA ALA A 87 -4.10 -3.33 8.98
C ALA A 87 -4.22 -1.80 8.97
N ILE A 88 -3.78 -1.12 10.04
CA ILE A 88 -3.77 0.34 10.12
C ILE A 88 -2.80 0.98 9.11
N THR A 89 -1.63 0.38 8.90
CA THR A 89 -0.68 0.80 7.87
C THR A 89 -1.30 0.71 6.48
N SER A 90 -2.00 -0.38 6.20
CA SER A 90 -2.67 -0.57 4.89
C SER A 90 -3.82 0.40 4.66
N ILE A 91 -4.53 0.83 5.72
CA ILE A 91 -5.48 1.94 5.63
C ILE A 91 -4.75 3.21 5.20
N GLY A 92 -3.64 3.55 5.86
CA GLY A 92 -2.82 4.72 5.52
C GLY A 92 -2.32 4.69 4.06
N ILE A 93 -1.83 3.54 3.61
CA ILE A 93 -1.40 3.32 2.22
C ILE A 93 -2.57 3.56 1.25
N GLY A 94 -3.74 2.96 1.50
CA GLY A 94 -4.92 3.10 0.64
C GLY A 94 -5.37 4.55 0.52
N ILE A 95 -5.38 5.29 1.62
CA ILE A 95 -5.70 6.72 1.65
C ILE A 95 -4.66 7.52 0.85
N ALA A 96 -3.38 7.31 1.11
CA ALA A 96 -2.30 8.05 0.46
C ALA A 96 -2.32 7.84 -1.06
N VAL A 97 -2.46 6.61 -1.54
CA VAL A 97 -2.57 6.29 -2.96
C VAL A 97 -3.77 6.97 -3.60
N GLY A 98 -4.94 6.88 -2.97
CA GLY A 98 -6.17 7.46 -3.52
C GLY A 98 -6.09 8.98 -3.61
N VAL A 99 -5.55 9.65 -2.59
CA VAL A 99 -5.34 11.10 -2.57
C VAL A 99 -4.33 11.53 -3.64
N LEU A 100 -3.19 10.84 -3.73
CA LEU A 100 -2.17 11.14 -4.74
C LEU A 100 -2.71 10.91 -6.16
N HIS A 101 -3.45 9.83 -6.40
CA HIS A 101 -4.07 9.56 -7.68
C HIS A 101 -5.09 10.63 -8.07
N ALA A 102 -5.99 11.02 -7.15
CA ALA A 102 -6.97 12.08 -7.38
C ALA A 102 -6.34 13.45 -7.70
N ASN A 103 -5.13 13.71 -7.19
CA ASN A 103 -4.36 14.91 -7.50
C ASN A 103 -3.46 14.76 -8.74
N GLY A 104 -3.60 13.69 -9.52
CA GLY A 104 -2.89 13.48 -10.78
C GLY A 104 -1.42 13.07 -10.65
N TRP A 105 -1.00 12.58 -9.47
CA TRP A 105 0.37 12.15 -9.24
C TRP A 105 0.71 10.80 -9.90
N PHE A 106 -0.29 10.06 -10.39
CA PHE A 106 -0.11 8.84 -11.18
C PHE A 106 -0.21 9.08 -12.69
N SER A 107 0.09 10.30 -13.17
CA SER A 107 -0.01 10.64 -14.60
C SER A 107 1.25 10.38 -15.41
N SER A 108 2.42 10.32 -14.78
CA SER A 108 3.71 10.08 -15.46
C SER A 108 4.64 9.24 -14.57
N ALA A 109 5.59 8.53 -15.18
CA ALA A 109 6.53 7.67 -14.47
C ALA A 109 7.31 8.41 -13.36
N ARG A 110 7.75 9.66 -13.61
CA ARG A 110 8.44 10.46 -12.58
C ARG A 110 7.55 10.76 -11.39
N ARG A 111 6.28 11.12 -11.62
CA ARG A 111 5.32 11.38 -10.54
C ARG A 111 4.99 10.11 -9.78
N VAL A 112 4.88 8.97 -10.46
CA VAL A 112 4.68 7.65 -9.82
C VAL A 112 5.84 7.33 -8.88
N PHE A 113 7.09 7.58 -9.29
CA PHE A 113 8.25 7.38 -8.42
C PHE A 113 8.17 8.25 -7.15
N VAL A 114 7.89 9.54 -7.31
CA VAL A 114 7.74 10.43 -6.13
C VAL A 114 6.57 10.02 -5.26
N SER A 115 5.45 9.59 -5.86
CA SER A 115 4.31 9.05 -5.12
C SER A 115 4.69 7.82 -4.31
N ALA A 116 5.49 6.90 -4.88
CA ALA A 116 5.97 5.72 -4.19
C ALA A 116 6.80 6.08 -2.95
N ILE A 117 7.69 7.07 -3.06
CA ILE A 117 8.47 7.56 -1.91
C ILE A 117 7.56 8.16 -0.82
N ILE A 118 6.58 8.99 -1.21
CA ILE A 118 5.63 9.57 -0.25
C ILE A 118 4.85 8.45 0.47
N ILE A 119 4.40 7.44 -0.27
CA ILE A 119 3.65 6.31 0.29
C ILE A 119 4.55 5.46 1.20
N ALA A 120 5.82 5.26 0.84
CA ALA A 120 6.79 4.57 1.68
C ALA A 120 7.02 5.31 3.02
N ILE A 121 7.12 6.66 2.99
CA ILE A 121 7.21 7.46 4.20
C ILE A 121 5.96 7.29 5.07
N VAL A 122 4.77 7.38 4.47
CA VAL A 122 3.49 7.20 5.21
C VAL A 122 3.44 5.80 5.83
N SER A 123 3.83 4.77 5.09
CA SER A 123 3.89 3.40 5.57
C SER A 123 4.86 3.26 6.74
N ALA A 124 6.12 3.67 6.57
CA ALA A 124 7.15 3.58 7.59
C ALA A 124 6.80 4.35 8.87
N VAL A 125 6.24 5.56 8.75
CA VAL A 125 5.80 6.36 9.91
C VAL A 125 4.71 5.65 10.72
N ILE A 126 3.81 4.91 10.07
CA ILE A 126 2.74 4.16 10.75
C ILE A 126 3.28 2.83 11.28
N SER A 127 4.13 2.13 10.53
CA SER A 127 4.62 0.79 10.88
C SER A 127 5.69 0.83 11.96
N THR A 128 6.58 1.81 11.99
CA THR A 128 7.67 1.88 12.98
C THR A 128 7.19 1.82 14.43
N PRO A 129 6.18 2.59 14.88
CA PRO A 129 5.66 2.45 16.23
C PRO A 129 5.09 1.05 16.53
N LEU A 130 4.52 0.39 15.51
CA LEU A 130 3.98 -0.95 15.65
C LEU A 130 5.11 -1.98 15.81
N ASN A 131 6.20 -1.84 15.03
CA ASN A 131 7.38 -2.67 15.16
C ASN A 131 7.97 -2.57 16.58
N VAL A 132 8.17 -1.35 17.05
CA VAL A 132 8.72 -1.09 18.40
C VAL A 132 7.85 -1.69 19.50
N ILE A 133 6.52 -1.54 19.41
CA ILE A 133 5.59 -1.98 20.47
C ILE A 133 5.37 -3.49 20.46
N PHE A 134 5.27 -4.10 19.29
CA PHE A 134 4.76 -5.48 19.17
C PHE A 134 5.84 -6.51 18.86
N TRP A 135 6.96 -6.13 18.21
CA TRP A 135 7.87 -7.13 17.61
C TRP A 135 9.33 -6.98 18.01
N GLY A 136 9.65 -6.07 18.91
CA GLY A 136 11.04 -5.83 19.31
C GLY A 136 11.88 -5.19 18.20
N ASP A 137 11.23 -4.32 17.44
CA ASP A 137 11.85 -3.39 16.48
C ASP A 137 12.29 -3.95 15.12
N GLN A 138 12.03 -5.22 14.83
CA GLN A 138 12.43 -5.87 13.58
C GLN A 138 11.25 -6.09 12.64
N THR A 139 11.51 -6.04 11.32
CA THR A 139 10.47 -6.25 10.28
C THR A 139 10.20 -7.73 9.99
N GLY A 140 11.08 -8.63 10.42
CA GLY A 140 11.04 -10.05 10.09
C GLY A 140 11.54 -10.39 8.69
N ILE A 141 12.08 -9.41 7.95
CA ILE A 141 12.75 -9.61 6.67
C ILE A 141 14.26 -9.56 6.90
N ALA A 142 14.97 -10.63 6.58
CA ALA A 142 16.40 -10.79 6.88
C ALA A 142 17.29 -9.62 6.40
N TRP A 143 16.92 -8.96 5.30
CA TRP A 143 17.64 -7.81 4.76
C TRP A 143 17.50 -6.58 5.66
N GLY A 144 16.30 -6.27 6.10
CA GLY A 144 16.02 -5.17 6.99
C GLY A 144 16.55 -5.43 8.39
N ASP A 145 16.28 -6.62 8.94
CA ASP A 145 16.77 -7.02 10.25
C ASP A 145 18.32 -6.94 10.34
N SER A 146 19.02 -7.20 9.24
CA SER A 146 20.47 -7.02 9.16
C SER A 146 20.88 -5.56 9.24
N LEU A 147 20.16 -4.66 8.55
CA LEU A 147 20.38 -3.21 8.62
C LEU A 147 20.11 -2.69 10.03
N PHE A 148 19.00 -3.09 10.63
CA PHE A 148 18.65 -2.79 12.01
C PHE A 148 19.77 -3.18 12.97
N ALA A 149 20.25 -4.44 12.89
CA ALA A 149 21.31 -4.95 13.75
C ALA A 149 22.62 -4.16 13.62
N VAL A 150 23.01 -3.79 12.40
CA VAL A 150 24.21 -2.96 12.15
C VAL A 150 24.05 -1.57 12.78
N MET A 151 22.87 -0.95 12.64
CA MET A 151 22.63 0.38 13.22
C MET A 151 22.67 0.35 14.76
N VAL A 152 22.02 -0.63 15.38
CA VAL A 152 22.01 -0.79 16.84
C VAL A 152 23.43 -1.10 17.37
N ALA A 153 24.20 -1.93 16.67
CA ALA A 153 25.60 -2.20 17.02
C ALA A 153 26.49 -0.94 16.98
N ASN A 154 26.12 0.04 16.15
CA ASN A 154 26.78 1.36 16.08
C ASN A 154 26.12 2.42 16.97
N HIS A 155 25.40 1.98 18.01
CA HIS A 155 24.77 2.86 19.02
C HIS A 155 23.69 3.82 18.47
N ALA A 156 23.08 3.54 17.31
CA ALA A 156 21.92 4.28 16.84
C ALA A 156 20.73 4.03 17.77
N PRO A 157 19.88 5.07 18.00
CA PRO A 157 18.64 4.86 18.72
C PRO A 157 17.76 3.80 18.06
N VAL A 158 17.18 2.92 18.85
CA VAL A 158 16.37 1.77 18.38
C VAL A 158 15.26 2.20 17.42
N TRP A 159 14.53 3.26 17.77
CA TRP A 159 13.46 3.77 16.90
C TRP A 159 13.97 4.24 15.52
N LEU A 160 15.19 4.80 15.47
CA LEU A 160 15.79 5.24 14.20
C LEU A 160 16.25 4.05 13.37
N ALA A 161 16.79 3.03 14.00
CA ALA A 161 17.18 1.79 13.33
C ALA A 161 15.96 1.07 12.75
N SER A 162 14.86 0.97 13.52
CA SER A 162 13.60 0.39 13.08
C SER A 162 12.94 1.20 11.95
N PHE A 163 12.92 2.53 12.06
CA PHE A 163 12.41 3.39 10.98
C PHE A 163 13.23 3.23 9.70
N THR A 164 14.54 3.16 9.80
CA THR A 164 15.42 3.07 8.63
C THR A 164 15.27 1.71 7.94
N ASP A 165 15.20 0.64 8.70
CA ASP A 165 14.91 -0.70 8.22
C ASP A 165 13.59 -0.74 7.44
N GLU A 166 12.51 -0.35 8.08
CA GLU A 166 11.17 -0.31 7.49
C GLU A 166 11.14 0.57 6.22
N PHE A 167 11.73 1.77 6.30
CA PHE A 167 11.70 2.73 5.20
C PHE A 167 12.47 2.24 3.97
N VAL A 168 13.63 1.62 4.15
CA VAL A 168 14.43 1.07 3.04
C VAL A 168 13.67 -0.04 2.32
N LEU A 169 13.06 -0.95 3.07
CA LEU A 169 12.26 -2.03 2.50
C LEU A 169 10.98 -1.49 1.85
N ASP A 170 10.33 -0.51 2.49
CA ASP A 170 9.13 0.13 1.96
C ASP A 170 9.40 0.88 0.64
N ILE A 171 10.55 1.53 0.48
CA ILE A 171 10.90 2.16 -0.80
C ILE A 171 10.91 1.10 -1.92
N LEU A 172 11.58 -0.02 -1.72
CA LEU A 172 11.65 -1.08 -2.72
C LEU A 172 10.26 -1.63 -3.04
N ASP A 173 9.48 -1.95 -2.01
CA ASP A 173 8.12 -2.47 -2.15
C ASP A 173 7.19 -1.48 -2.86
N LYS A 174 7.14 -0.23 -2.38
CA LYS A 174 6.20 0.76 -2.90
C LYS A 174 6.56 1.24 -4.30
N VAL A 175 7.86 1.28 -4.65
CA VAL A 175 8.29 1.55 -6.04
C VAL A 175 7.82 0.43 -6.96
N CYS A 176 8.07 -0.84 -6.61
CA CYS A 176 7.60 -1.98 -7.39
C CYS A 176 6.07 -1.97 -7.55
N VAL A 177 5.34 -1.85 -6.45
CA VAL A 177 3.87 -1.88 -6.45
C VAL A 177 3.28 -0.68 -7.20
N ALA A 178 3.83 0.53 -7.03
CA ALA A 178 3.34 1.72 -7.70
C ALA A 178 3.49 1.63 -9.22
N TYR A 179 4.65 1.15 -9.71
CA TYR A 179 4.85 0.97 -11.15
C TYR A 179 3.98 -0.16 -11.71
N LEU A 180 3.88 -1.30 -11.02
CA LEU A 180 2.98 -2.39 -11.44
C LEU A 180 1.54 -1.90 -11.53
N SER A 181 1.04 -1.22 -10.49
CA SER A 181 -0.31 -0.65 -10.47
C SER A 181 -0.51 0.38 -11.58
N PHE A 182 0.48 1.26 -11.81
CA PHE A 182 0.44 2.27 -12.87
C PHE A 182 0.33 1.64 -14.26
N PHE A 183 1.13 0.60 -14.55
CA PHE A 183 1.07 -0.09 -15.83
C PHE A 183 -0.24 -0.86 -16.00
N ILE A 184 -0.70 -1.58 -14.99
CA ILE A 184 -1.98 -2.28 -15.02
C ILE A 184 -3.12 -1.28 -15.26
N TYR A 185 -3.18 -0.20 -14.48
CA TYR A 185 -4.22 0.83 -14.60
C TYR A 185 -4.29 1.43 -16.01
N ARG A 186 -3.13 1.69 -16.64
CA ARG A 186 -3.07 2.22 -18.01
C ARG A 186 -3.53 1.26 -19.09
N GLN A 187 -3.47 -0.04 -18.83
CA GLN A 187 -3.91 -1.08 -19.76
C GLN A 187 -5.41 -1.40 -19.59
N LEU A 188 -6.05 -0.93 -18.51
CA LEU A 188 -7.46 -1.18 -18.31
C LEU A 188 -8.30 -0.46 -19.39
N PRO A 189 -9.33 -1.15 -19.94
CA PRO A 189 -10.26 -0.51 -20.86
C PRO A 189 -10.94 0.70 -20.21
N LYS A 190 -11.08 1.80 -20.96
CA LYS A 190 -11.73 3.02 -20.46
C LYS A 190 -13.11 2.76 -19.87
N ARG A 191 -13.85 1.81 -20.43
CA ARG A 191 -15.18 1.39 -19.91
C ARG A 191 -15.10 0.87 -18.46
N MET A 192 -14.07 0.10 -18.14
CA MET A 192 -13.87 -0.36 -16.76
C MET A 192 -13.53 0.78 -15.82
N VAL A 193 -12.63 1.68 -16.23
CA VAL A 193 -12.27 2.83 -15.41
C VAL A 193 -13.49 3.72 -15.16
N HIS A 194 -14.31 4.02 -16.17
CA HIS A 194 -15.55 4.78 -16.00
C HIS A 194 -16.56 4.07 -15.10
N PHE A 195 -16.71 2.75 -15.24
CA PHE A 195 -17.62 1.96 -14.42
C PHE A 195 -17.38 2.14 -12.92
N PHE A 196 -16.11 2.24 -12.51
CA PHE A 196 -15.73 2.48 -11.12
C PHE A 196 -15.71 3.98 -10.75
N SER A 197 -15.53 4.89 -11.72
CA SER A 197 -15.44 6.33 -11.46
C SER A 197 -16.82 7.01 -11.37
N ASP A 198 -17.83 6.47 -12.01
CA ASP A 198 -19.21 7.00 -11.95
C ASP A 198 -19.86 6.74 -10.58
N ASP A 199 -19.24 5.91 -9.78
CA ASP A 199 -19.65 5.57 -8.42
C ASP A 199 -19.02 6.48 -7.34
N LYS A 200 -18.21 7.49 -7.75
CA LYS A 200 -17.57 8.45 -6.82
C LYS A 200 -18.43 9.64 -6.45
#